data_f6119fce0753a78ecd53bbbf17e1fd2a
#
_entry.id   f6119fce0753a78ecd53bbbf17e1fd2a
#
_cell.length_a   1.000
_cell.length_b   1.000
_cell.length_c   1.000
_cell.angle_alpha   90.00
_cell.angle_beta   90.00
_cell.angle_gamma   90.00
#
_symmetry.space_group_name_H-M   'P 1'
#
loop_
_entity.id
_entity.type
_entity.pdbx_description
1 polymer ?
#
loop_
_entity_poly.entity_id
_entity_poly.type
_entity_poly.pdbx_seq_one_letter_code
_entity_poly.pdbx_strand_id
1 'polypeptide(L)'
;MDASDGGRIRVLIADDHLIVRSGLETFLMVTDDLELVGEASNGAEAVRLCGERRPDVALMDLKLPGIDGVAATRRIRSSYPEVQVLVLTSYDDAGLVRAALDAGAIGYLLKNISTADLAKAIRAARVGQPTLAPEVAQMVADRLDWPLGDDLTEREREVLGLMVDGLSNPDIADRLVISRATAKNHVHRILEKLGVATRVEAVRLAIDRHLVG
;
A
#
# COMPACT_ATOMS: atom_id res chain seq x y z
N MET A 1 32.99 4.67 12.61
CA MET A 1 32.98 6.10 13.00
C MET A 1 32.56 6.82 11.72
N ASP A 2 31.29 6.89 11.49
CA ASP A 2 30.76 7.52 10.28
C ASP A 2 29.87 8.68 10.71
N ALA A 3 30.30 9.86 10.34
CA ALA A 3 29.67 11.12 10.70
C ALA A 3 28.27 11.15 10.05
N SER A 4 27.25 11.24 10.86
CA SER A 4 25.93 11.68 10.42
C SER A 4 26.12 13.06 9.76
N ASP A 5 26.10 13.05 8.42
CA ASP A 5 25.98 14.25 7.62
C ASP A 5 24.70 14.95 8.07
N GLY A 6 24.86 16.14 8.69
CA GLY A 6 23.77 16.91 9.28
C GLY A 6 22.85 17.58 8.24
N GLY A 7 22.61 16.91 7.12
CA GLY A 7 21.70 17.32 6.07
C GLY A 7 20.22 17.11 6.48
N ARG A 8 19.32 17.96 5.95
CA ARG A 8 17.88 17.81 6.10
C ARG A 8 17.45 16.45 5.52
N ILE A 9 16.43 15.84 6.12
CA ILE A 9 15.79 14.63 5.58
C ILE A 9 15.03 15.01 4.32
N ARG A 10 15.38 14.41 3.21
CA ARG A 10 14.82 14.69 1.90
C ARG A 10 13.53 13.89 1.71
N VAL A 11 12.42 14.59 1.60
CA VAL A 11 11.07 14.01 1.57
C VAL A 11 10.43 14.23 0.19
N LEU A 12 9.88 13.17 -0.39
CA LEU A 12 9.01 13.22 -1.56
C LEU A 12 7.58 12.99 -1.12
N ILE A 13 6.61 13.72 -1.69
CA ILE A 13 5.18 13.53 -1.46
C ILE A 13 4.55 12.92 -2.71
N ALA A 14 3.75 11.87 -2.55
CA ALA A 14 2.94 11.27 -3.60
C ALA A 14 1.47 11.16 -3.16
N ASP A 15 0.63 12.06 -3.64
CA ASP A 15 -0.80 12.16 -3.32
C ASP A 15 -1.52 12.82 -4.51
N ASP A 16 -2.70 12.35 -4.91
CA ASP A 16 -3.45 12.94 -6.01
C ASP A 16 -4.29 14.17 -5.58
N HIS A 17 -4.47 14.38 -4.27
CA HIS A 17 -5.22 15.49 -3.71
C HIS A 17 -4.34 16.73 -3.50
N LEU A 18 -4.53 17.77 -4.29
CA LEU A 18 -3.76 19.01 -4.22
C LEU A 18 -3.75 19.63 -2.81
N ILE A 19 -4.89 19.65 -2.11
CA ILE A 19 -5.01 20.23 -0.77
C ILE A 19 -4.14 19.48 0.24
N VAL A 20 -4.07 18.16 0.14
CA VAL A 20 -3.23 17.33 1.01
C VAL A 20 -1.75 17.62 0.74
N ARG A 21 -1.33 17.65 -0.54
CA ARG A 21 0.05 17.99 -0.90
C ARG A 21 0.46 19.37 -0.39
N SER A 22 -0.38 20.42 -0.61
CA SER A 22 -0.08 21.77 -0.12
C SER A 22 0.00 21.85 1.41
N GLY A 23 -0.81 21.06 2.12
CA GLY A 23 -0.72 20.95 3.57
C GLY A 23 0.59 20.30 4.04
N LEU A 24 0.99 19.21 3.40
CA LEU A 24 2.25 18.51 3.67
C LEU A 24 3.47 19.37 3.29
N GLU A 25 3.43 20.09 2.15
CA GLU A 25 4.45 21.05 1.74
C GLU A 25 4.65 22.10 2.82
N THR A 26 3.56 22.74 3.26
CA THR A 26 3.61 23.75 4.32
C THR A 26 4.21 23.18 5.60
N PHE A 27 3.81 21.97 5.98
CA PHE A 27 4.36 21.29 7.16
C PHE A 27 5.88 21.04 7.02
N LEU A 28 6.35 20.58 5.87
CA LEU A 28 7.78 20.35 5.63
C LEU A 28 8.57 21.65 5.65
N MET A 29 8.02 22.74 5.09
CA MET A 29 8.67 24.06 5.07
C MET A 29 8.92 24.64 6.47
N VAL A 30 8.04 24.38 7.44
CA VAL A 30 8.17 24.89 8.82
C VAL A 30 8.92 23.94 9.75
N THR A 31 9.38 22.80 9.25
CA THR A 31 10.12 21.80 10.03
C THR A 31 11.57 21.82 9.61
N ASP A 32 12.43 22.38 10.46
CA ASP A 32 13.82 22.76 10.11
C ASP A 32 14.69 21.65 9.55
N ASP A 33 14.49 20.40 9.99
CA ASP A 33 15.28 19.23 9.61
C ASP A 33 14.68 18.41 8.45
N LEU A 34 13.57 18.88 7.85
CA LEU A 34 12.94 18.25 6.70
C LEU A 34 13.06 19.13 5.45
N GLU A 35 13.14 18.52 4.28
CA GLU A 35 13.23 19.20 2.99
C GLU A 35 12.32 18.51 1.96
N LEU A 36 11.39 19.25 1.36
CA LEU A 36 10.60 18.76 0.22
C LEU A 36 11.48 18.75 -1.03
N VAL A 37 11.68 17.58 -1.64
CA VAL A 37 12.50 17.43 -2.85
C VAL A 37 11.67 17.08 -4.10
N GLY A 38 10.38 16.83 -3.95
CA GLY A 38 9.48 16.62 -5.08
C GLY A 38 8.08 16.25 -4.67
N GLU A 39 7.14 16.50 -5.58
CA GLU A 39 5.75 16.15 -5.46
C GLU A 39 5.30 15.32 -6.67
N ALA A 40 4.51 14.30 -6.43
CA ALA A 40 3.91 13.44 -7.44
C ALA A 40 2.39 13.41 -7.26
N SER A 41 1.66 13.43 -8.35
CA SER A 41 0.20 13.30 -8.38
C SER A 41 -0.28 11.90 -8.78
N ASN A 42 0.64 10.98 -9.06
CA ASN A 42 0.36 9.62 -9.45
C ASN A 42 1.57 8.71 -9.17
N GLY A 43 1.34 7.39 -9.13
CA GLY A 43 2.40 6.44 -8.78
C GLY A 43 3.54 6.35 -9.78
N ALA A 44 3.28 6.55 -11.08
CA ALA A 44 4.34 6.53 -12.09
C ALA A 44 5.30 7.71 -11.91
N GLU A 45 4.77 8.89 -11.64
CA GLU A 45 5.54 10.09 -11.32
C GLU A 45 6.34 9.93 -10.02
N ALA A 46 5.76 9.33 -8.98
CA ALA A 46 6.44 9.05 -7.74
C ALA A 46 7.68 8.15 -7.96
N VAL A 47 7.54 7.06 -8.72
CA VAL A 47 8.67 6.18 -9.07
C VAL A 47 9.76 6.93 -9.83
N ARG A 48 9.39 7.73 -10.85
CA ARG A 48 10.34 8.53 -11.64
C ARG A 48 11.10 9.52 -10.75
N LEU A 49 10.37 10.29 -9.94
CA LEU A 49 10.98 11.30 -9.06
C LEU A 49 11.86 10.69 -7.97
N CYS A 50 11.55 9.50 -7.44
CA CYS A 50 12.46 8.78 -6.54
C CYS A 50 13.80 8.49 -7.21
N GLY A 51 13.81 8.10 -8.48
CA GLY A 51 15.05 7.89 -9.23
C GLY A 51 15.85 9.18 -9.50
N GLU A 52 15.15 10.27 -9.82
CA GLU A 52 15.77 11.56 -10.17
C GLU A 52 16.24 12.34 -8.93
N ARG A 53 15.44 12.34 -7.87
CA ARG A 53 15.63 13.17 -6.69
C ARG A 53 16.31 12.46 -5.53
N ARG A 54 16.30 11.11 -5.52
CA ARG A 54 16.88 10.28 -4.45
C ARG A 54 16.44 10.76 -3.07
N PRO A 55 15.13 10.79 -2.75
CA PRO A 55 14.66 11.17 -1.42
C PRO A 55 15.10 10.13 -0.39
N ASP A 56 15.21 10.55 0.87
CA ASP A 56 15.39 9.63 1.98
C ASP A 56 14.09 8.91 2.32
N VAL A 57 12.97 9.66 2.27
CA VAL A 57 11.63 9.17 2.60
C VAL A 57 10.63 9.62 1.53
N ALA A 58 9.82 8.70 1.05
CA ALA A 58 8.66 8.99 0.21
C ALA A 58 7.38 8.81 1.03
N LEU A 59 6.61 9.89 1.21
CA LEU A 59 5.25 9.84 1.73
C LEU A 59 4.33 9.41 0.60
N MET A 60 3.65 8.26 0.74
CA MET A 60 2.93 7.61 -0.34
C MET A 60 1.45 7.43 0.00
N ASP A 61 0.55 8.05 -0.76
CA ASP A 61 -0.85 7.63 -0.72
C ASP A 61 -1.04 6.33 -1.49
N LEU A 62 -1.97 5.51 -1.02
CA LEU A 62 -2.28 4.23 -1.66
C LEU A 62 -3.19 4.38 -2.88
N LYS A 63 -4.12 5.33 -2.85
CA LYS A 63 -5.05 5.55 -3.96
C LYS A 63 -4.52 6.63 -4.90
N LEU A 64 -3.64 6.21 -5.79
CA LEU A 64 -3.12 7.06 -6.86
C LEU A 64 -3.67 6.63 -8.21
N PRO A 65 -3.90 7.57 -9.15
CA PRO A 65 -4.35 7.25 -10.48
C PRO A 65 -3.27 6.51 -11.28
N GLY A 66 -3.70 5.57 -12.13
CA GLY A 66 -2.82 4.77 -12.98
C GLY A 66 -2.11 3.66 -12.21
N ILE A 67 -0.90 3.91 -11.73
CA ILE A 67 -0.17 3.01 -10.84
C ILE A 67 -0.54 3.39 -9.40
N ASP A 68 -1.17 2.47 -8.66
CA ASP A 68 -1.52 2.69 -7.26
C ASP A 68 -0.29 2.76 -6.34
N GLY A 69 -0.49 3.21 -5.11
CA GLY A 69 0.60 3.41 -4.17
C GLY A 69 1.30 2.11 -3.74
N VAL A 70 0.60 0.97 -3.72
CA VAL A 70 1.20 -0.34 -3.41
C VAL A 70 2.15 -0.77 -4.52
N ALA A 71 1.71 -0.68 -5.77
CA ALA A 71 2.54 -1.01 -6.94
C ALA A 71 3.71 -0.03 -7.09
N ALA A 72 3.50 1.28 -6.80
CA ALA A 72 4.55 2.28 -6.77
C ALA A 72 5.58 1.97 -5.67
N THR A 73 5.14 1.65 -4.44
CA THR A 73 6.00 1.24 -3.33
C THR A 73 6.87 0.06 -3.72
N ARG A 74 6.29 -1.00 -4.27
CA ARG A 74 7.04 -2.18 -4.71
C ARG A 74 8.12 -1.84 -5.74
N ARG A 75 7.80 -0.99 -6.72
CA ARG A 75 8.78 -0.54 -7.73
C ARG A 75 9.88 0.30 -7.11
N ILE A 76 9.55 1.25 -6.25
CA ILE A 76 10.53 2.09 -5.57
C ILE A 76 11.47 1.22 -4.73
N ARG A 77 10.94 0.33 -3.88
CA ARG A 77 11.75 -0.53 -3.02
C ARG A 77 12.62 -1.52 -3.79
N SER A 78 12.18 -1.97 -4.95
CA SER A 78 12.98 -2.85 -5.83
C SER A 78 14.07 -2.12 -6.58
N SER A 79 13.81 -0.87 -7.04
CA SER A 79 14.75 -0.11 -7.88
C SER A 79 15.66 0.84 -7.08
N TYR A 80 15.18 1.31 -5.94
CA TYR A 80 15.84 2.29 -5.07
C TYR A 80 15.73 1.85 -3.60
N PRO A 81 16.43 0.79 -3.18
CA PRO A 81 16.27 0.20 -1.84
C PRO A 81 16.66 1.15 -0.69
N GLU A 82 17.43 2.19 -0.99
CA GLU A 82 17.77 3.25 -0.05
C GLU A 82 16.58 4.18 0.29
N VAL A 83 15.61 4.33 -0.61
CA VAL A 83 14.42 5.17 -0.41
C VAL A 83 13.44 4.46 0.52
N GLN A 84 13.17 5.01 1.68
CA GLN A 84 12.16 4.47 2.58
C GLN A 84 10.77 4.96 2.15
N VAL A 85 9.81 4.06 2.12
CA VAL A 85 8.42 4.42 1.79
C VAL A 85 7.57 4.37 3.03
N LEU A 86 7.01 5.53 3.42
CA LEU A 86 6.08 5.69 4.52
C LEU A 86 4.70 5.96 3.94
N VAL A 87 3.77 5.03 4.13
CA VAL A 87 2.41 5.19 3.65
C VAL A 87 1.67 6.20 4.51
N LEU A 88 0.99 7.14 3.86
CA LEU A 88 0.13 8.15 4.48
C LEU A 88 -1.19 8.20 3.71
N THR A 89 -2.24 7.63 4.27
CA THR A 89 -3.52 7.43 3.57
C THR A 89 -4.73 7.69 4.46
N SER A 90 -5.90 7.88 3.84
CA SER A 90 -7.18 8.00 4.55
C SER A 90 -7.84 6.64 4.83
N TYR A 91 -7.21 5.53 4.44
CA TYR A 91 -7.78 4.20 4.49
C TYR A 91 -7.13 3.37 5.59
N ASP A 92 -7.99 2.72 6.37
CA ASP A 92 -7.68 1.77 7.44
C ASP A 92 -8.05 0.33 7.06
N ASP A 93 -8.14 0.01 5.77
CA ASP A 93 -8.40 -1.35 5.28
C ASP A 93 -7.18 -2.24 5.51
N ALA A 94 -7.35 -3.30 6.26
CA ALA A 94 -6.26 -4.17 6.65
C ALA A 94 -5.64 -4.96 5.48
N GLY A 95 -6.39 -5.18 4.38
CA GLY A 95 -5.85 -5.76 3.15
C GLY A 95 -4.86 -4.80 2.50
N LEU A 96 -5.18 -3.50 2.46
CA LEU A 96 -4.29 -2.46 1.94
C LEU A 96 -3.06 -2.26 2.83
N VAL A 97 -3.25 -2.30 4.17
CA VAL A 97 -2.12 -2.25 5.13
C VAL A 97 -1.13 -3.36 4.83
N ARG A 98 -1.60 -4.60 4.76
CA ARG A 98 -0.76 -5.76 4.50
C ARG A 98 -0.07 -5.65 3.14
N ALA A 99 -0.81 -5.34 2.07
CA ALA A 99 -0.27 -5.20 0.73
C ALA A 99 0.84 -4.14 0.65
N ALA A 100 0.70 -3.03 1.39
CA ALA A 100 1.70 -1.98 1.47
C ALA A 100 2.98 -2.43 2.20
N LEU A 101 2.83 -3.14 3.34
CA LEU A 101 3.96 -3.70 4.09
C LEU A 101 4.68 -4.79 3.29
N ASP A 102 3.95 -5.69 2.62
CA ASP A 102 4.50 -6.72 1.73
C ASP A 102 5.19 -6.12 0.49
N ALA A 103 4.76 -4.93 0.05
CA ALA A 103 5.44 -4.16 -0.99
C ALA A 103 6.75 -3.49 -0.51
N GLY A 104 7.03 -3.53 0.79
CA GLY A 104 8.24 -2.99 1.41
C GLY A 104 8.09 -1.58 1.99
N ALA A 105 6.86 -1.13 2.28
CA ALA A 105 6.66 0.08 3.06
C ALA A 105 7.24 -0.11 4.46
N ILE A 106 7.96 0.90 4.97
CA ILE A 106 8.55 0.87 6.31
C ILE A 106 7.56 1.28 7.40
N GLY A 107 6.47 1.91 7.01
CA GLY A 107 5.45 2.31 7.96
C GLY A 107 4.12 2.66 7.28
N TYR A 108 3.08 2.75 8.11
CA TYR A 108 1.73 3.03 7.67
C TYR A 108 1.05 3.99 8.65
N LEU A 109 0.62 5.13 8.15
CA LEU A 109 0.00 6.21 8.92
C LEU A 109 -1.33 6.61 8.29
N LEU A 110 -2.24 7.09 9.11
CA LEU A 110 -3.49 7.71 8.65
C LEU A 110 -3.32 9.22 8.47
N LYS A 111 -3.99 9.81 7.49
CA LYS A 111 -3.91 11.25 7.17
C LYS A 111 -4.45 12.18 8.27
N ASN A 112 -5.09 11.62 9.30
CA ASN A 112 -5.53 12.36 10.50
C ASN A 112 -4.44 12.47 11.59
N ILE A 113 -3.23 11.99 11.31
CA ILE A 113 -2.08 12.07 12.24
C ILE A 113 -1.71 13.52 12.55
N SER A 114 -1.21 13.77 13.77
CA SER A 114 -0.67 15.09 14.12
C SER A 114 0.63 15.39 13.34
N THR A 115 0.90 16.67 13.09
CA THR A 115 2.17 17.09 12.44
C THR A 115 3.40 16.68 13.25
N ALA A 116 3.31 16.68 14.58
CA ALA A 116 4.39 16.26 15.46
C ALA A 116 4.70 14.75 15.31
N ASP A 117 3.67 13.92 15.21
CA ASP A 117 3.84 12.47 15.05
C ASP A 117 4.26 12.11 13.63
N LEU A 118 3.79 12.85 12.60
CA LEU A 118 4.28 12.70 11.24
C LEU A 118 5.79 13.00 11.15
N ALA A 119 6.26 14.10 11.79
CA ALA A 119 7.69 14.41 11.84
C ALA A 119 8.50 13.30 12.52
N LYS A 120 8.01 12.74 13.64
CA LYS A 120 8.65 11.61 14.31
C LYS A 120 8.73 10.37 13.39
N ALA A 121 7.63 10.07 12.68
CA ALA A 121 7.57 8.94 11.77
C ALA A 121 8.55 9.09 10.59
N ILE A 122 8.68 10.30 10.01
CA ILE A 122 9.65 10.57 8.94
C ILE A 122 11.07 10.35 9.45
N ARG A 123 11.42 10.87 10.66
CA ARG A 123 12.73 10.65 11.26
C ARG A 123 13.02 9.19 11.54
N ALA A 124 12.06 8.46 12.06
CA ALA A 124 12.17 7.02 12.29
C ALA A 124 12.37 6.24 10.98
N ALA A 125 11.60 6.57 9.94
CA ALA A 125 11.73 5.97 8.62
C ALA A 125 13.12 6.20 8.01
N ARG A 126 13.70 7.41 8.15
CA ARG A 126 15.06 7.75 7.67
C ARG A 126 16.12 6.79 8.20
N VAL A 127 16.00 6.36 9.44
CA VAL A 127 16.94 5.43 10.08
C VAL A 127 16.51 3.96 10.01
N GLY A 128 15.55 3.64 9.18
CA GLY A 128 15.10 2.27 8.97
C GLY A 128 14.23 1.72 10.10
N GLN A 129 13.67 2.56 10.97
CA GLN A 129 12.77 2.14 12.07
C GLN A 129 11.32 2.09 11.57
N PRO A 130 10.65 0.93 11.67
CA PRO A 130 9.24 0.81 11.30
C PRO A 130 8.35 1.69 12.18
N THR A 131 7.33 2.30 11.56
CA THR A 131 6.33 3.10 12.25
C THR A 131 4.94 2.72 11.79
N LEU A 132 4.13 2.20 12.71
CA LEU A 132 2.71 1.92 12.47
C LEU A 132 1.89 2.78 13.41
N ALA A 133 0.81 3.37 12.89
CA ALA A 133 -0.19 3.97 13.76
C ALA A 133 -0.74 2.89 14.72
N PRO A 134 -1.07 3.22 16.00
CA PRO A 134 -1.54 2.23 16.97
C PRO A 134 -2.73 1.42 16.46
N GLU A 135 -3.68 2.06 15.76
CA GLU A 135 -4.85 1.43 15.17
C GLU A 135 -4.44 0.42 14.09
N VAL A 136 -3.44 0.76 13.29
CA VAL A 136 -2.88 -0.11 12.24
C VAL A 136 -2.09 -1.26 12.87
N ALA A 137 -1.30 -0.99 13.89
CA ALA A 137 -0.55 -2.02 14.61
C ALA A 137 -1.48 -3.07 15.24
N GLN A 138 -2.58 -2.63 15.86
CA GLN A 138 -3.61 -3.52 16.41
C GLN A 138 -4.26 -4.34 15.31
N MET A 139 -4.64 -3.70 14.20
CA MET A 139 -5.25 -4.36 13.04
C MET A 139 -4.34 -5.42 12.40
N VAL A 140 -3.04 -5.15 12.33
CA VAL A 140 -2.05 -6.12 11.86
C VAL A 140 -1.90 -7.26 12.86
N ALA A 141 -1.84 -6.96 14.17
CA ALA A 141 -1.72 -7.95 15.22
C ALA A 141 -2.94 -8.89 15.28
N ASP A 142 -4.15 -8.33 15.19
CA ASP A 142 -5.41 -9.10 15.21
C ASP A 142 -5.54 -10.06 14.01
N ARG A 143 -4.82 -9.76 12.90
CA ARG A 143 -4.84 -10.56 11.69
C ARG A 143 -3.60 -11.44 11.47
N LEU A 144 -2.55 -11.29 12.27
CA LEU A 144 -1.41 -12.23 12.24
C LEU A 144 -1.83 -13.67 12.58
N ASP A 145 -2.93 -13.82 13.33
CA ASP A 145 -3.52 -15.11 13.70
C ASP A 145 -4.66 -15.57 12.77
N TRP A 146 -5.03 -14.79 11.74
CA TRP A 146 -6.10 -15.19 10.84
C TRP A 146 -5.56 -16.13 9.75
N PRO A 147 -6.18 -17.31 9.60
CA PRO A 147 -5.88 -18.18 8.47
C PRO A 147 -6.10 -17.44 7.16
N LEU A 148 -5.25 -17.71 6.19
CA LEU A 148 -5.35 -17.14 4.85
C LEU A 148 -6.75 -17.39 4.27
N GLY A 149 -7.41 -16.34 3.77
CA GLY A 149 -8.75 -16.42 3.19
C GLY A 149 -9.91 -16.23 4.17
N ASP A 150 -9.66 -16.05 5.47
CA ASP A 150 -10.72 -15.77 6.46
C ASP A 150 -11.37 -14.41 6.27
N ASP A 151 -10.67 -13.48 5.65
CA ASP A 151 -11.15 -12.14 5.29
C ASP A 151 -11.96 -12.11 3.98
N LEU A 152 -12.10 -13.24 3.29
CA LEU A 152 -12.98 -13.34 2.13
C LEU A 152 -14.44 -13.28 2.59
N THR A 153 -15.21 -12.37 1.99
CA THR A 153 -16.66 -12.35 2.17
C THR A 153 -17.31 -13.63 1.62
N GLU A 154 -18.51 -13.96 2.05
CA GLU A 154 -19.26 -15.11 1.48
C GLU A 154 -19.29 -15.06 -0.06
N ARG A 155 -19.52 -13.85 -0.62
CA ARG A 155 -19.58 -13.66 -2.06
C ARG A 155 -18.21 -13.87 -2.73
N GLU A 156 -17.13 -13.46 -2.09
CA GLU A 156 -15.78 -13.69 -2.60
C GLU A 156 -15.38 -15.16 -2.50
N ARG A 157 -15.78 -15.87 -1.45
CA ARG A 157 -15.60 -17.33 -1.32
C ARG A 157 -16.35 -18.09 -2.43
N GLU A 158 -17.59 -17.70 -2.71
CA GLU A 158 -18.41 -18.26 -3.79
C GLU A 158 -17.72 -18.04 -5.15
N VAL A 159 -17.25 -16.83 -5.43
CA VAL A 159 -16.49 -16.50 -6.66
C VAL A 159 -15.19 -17.29 -6.72
N LEU A 160 -14.45 -17.42 -5.62
CA LEU A 160 -13.22 -18.20 -5.56
C LEU A 160 -13.48 -19.70 -5.85
N GLY A 161 -14.57 -20.27 -5.32
CA GLY A 161 -15.00 -21.63 -5.64
C GLY A 161 -15.23 -21.82 -7.14
N LEU A 162 -15.97 -20.89 -7.78
CA LEU A 162 -16.18 -20.92 -9.24
C LEU A 162 -14.88 -20.72 -10.04
N MET A 163 -13.91 -19.97 -9.49
CA MET A 163 -12.57 -19.88 -10.11
C MET A 163 -11.80 -21.19 -10.03
N VAL A 164 -11.93 -21.94 -8.94
CA VAL A 164 -11.35 -23.29 -8.76
C VAL A 164 -12.00 -24.27 -9.73
N ASP A 165 -13.32 -24.15 -9.95
CA ASP A 165 -14.06 -24.94 -10.95
C ASP A 165 -13.69 -24.58 -12.42
N GLY A 166 -12.81 -23.59 -12.62
CA GLY A 166 -12.31 -23.19 -13.92
C GLY A 166 -13.18 -22.22 -14.70
N LEU A 167 -14.23 -21.64 -14.10
CA LEU A 167 -15.14 -20.71 -14.78
C LEU A 167 -14.41 -19.38 -15.09
N SER A 168 -14.64 -18.83 -16.28
CA SER A 168 -14.18 -17.49 -16.64
C SER A 168 -15.03 -16.38 -15.98
N ASN A 169 -14.56 -15.13 -16.00
CA ASN A 169 -15.33 -14.01 -15.43
C ASN A 169 -16.72 -13.83 -16.08
N PRO A 170 -16.93 -14.01 -17.40
CA PRO A 170 -18.25 -14.09 -18.00
C PRO A 170 -19.12 -15.20 -17.42
N ASP A 171 -18.58 -16.44 -17.29
CA ASP A 171 -19.33 -17.58 -16.77
C ASP A 171 -19.70 -17.38 -15.29
N ILE A 172 -18.79 -16.80 -14.49
CA ILE A 172 -19.06 -16.40 -13.10
C ILE A 172 -20.20 -15.36 -13.05
N ALA A 173 -20.14 -14.36 -13.94
CA ALA A 173 -21.18 -13.34 -14.01
C ALA A 173 -22.55 -13.94 -14.30
N ASP A 174 -22.63 -14.83 -15.29
CA ASP A 174 -23.85 -15.53 -15.67
C ASP A 174 -24.35 -16.46 -14.55
N ARG A 175 -23.46 -17.22 -13.93
CA ARG A 175 -23.77 -18.15 -12.82
C ARG A 175 -24.30 -17.43 -11.58
N LEU A 176 -23.76 -16.27 -11.26
CA LEU A 176 -24.09 -15.50 -10.07
C LEU A 176 -25.12 -14.39 -10.33
N VAL A 177 -25.61 -14.26 -11.56
CA VAL A 177 -26.57 -13.24 -12.01
C VAL A 177 -26.08 -11.81 -11.66
N ILE A 178 -24.83 -11.52 -12.01
CA ILE A 178 -24.18 -10.21 -11.80
C ILE A 178 -23.58 -9.68 -13.10
N SER A 179 -23.19 -8.41 -13.13
CA SER A 179 -22.51 -7.86 -14.29
C SER A 179 -21.07 -8.43 -14.42
N ARG A 180 -20.55 -8.49 -15.66
CA ARG A 180 -19.14 -8.87 -15.91
C ARG A 180 -18.16 -7.96 -15.19
N ALA A 181 -18.50 -6.67 -15.06
CA ALA A 181 -17.67 -5.72 -14.30
C ALA A 181 -17.66 -6.07 -12.81
N THR A 182 -18.79 -6.47 -12.25
CA THR A 182 -18.91 -6.90 -10.84
C THR A 182 -18.10 -8.18 -10.61
N ALA A 183 -18.20 -9.18 -11.50
CA ALA A 183 -17.41 -10.41 -11.40
C ALA A 183 -15.89 -10.10 -11.46
N LYS A 184 -15.47 -9.24 -12.40
CA LYS A 184 -14.07 -8.78 -12.48
C LYS A 184 -13.60 -8.11 -11.19
N ASN A 185 -14.44 -7.28 -10.57
CA ASN A 185 -14.12 -6.60 -9.32
C ASN A 185 -13.98 -7.60 -8.15
N HIS A 186 -14.85 -8.61 -8.06
CA HIS A 186 -14.71 -9.66 -7.05
C HIS A 186 -13.42 -10.45 -7.23
N VAL A 187 -13.10 -10.86 -8.46
CA VAL A 187 -11.84 -11.55 -8.76
C VAL A 187 -10.64 -10.68 -8.35
N HIS A 188 -10.66 -9.39 -8.68
CA HIS A 188 -9.58 -8.47 -8.30
C HIS A 188 -9.39 -8.40 -6.78
N ARG A 189 -10.48 -8.21 -6.03
CA ARG A 189 -10.43 -8.18 -4.56
C ARG A 189 -9.95 -9.49 -3.94
N ILE A 190 -10.31 -10.63 -4.54
CA ILE A 190 -9.80 -11.94 -4.11
C ILE A 190 -8.28 -12.02 -4.28
N LEU A 191 -7.77 -11.59 -5.45
CA LEU A 191 -6.32 -11.57 -5.69
C LEU A 191 -5.59 -10.68 -4.66
N GLU A 192 -6.13 -9.49 -4.38
CA GLU A 192 -5.59 -8.58 -3.39
C GLU A 192 -5.59 -9.21 -1.98
N LYS A 193 -6.71 -9.80 -1.55
CA LYS A 193 -6.84 -10.42 -0.22
C LYS A 193 -5.96 -11.66 -0.05
N LEU A 194 -5.78 -12.45 -1.10
CA LEU A 194 -4.89 -13.60 -1.10
C LEU A 194 -3.41 -13.22 -1.31
N GLY A 195 -3.11 -11.95 -1.62
CA GLY A 195 -1.75 -11.47 -1.84
C GLY A 195 -1.08 -12.07 -3.08
N VAL A 196 -1.85 -12.40 -4.12
CA VAL A 196 -1.35 -13.03 -5.34
C VAL A 196 -1.56 -12.14 -6.57
N ALA A 197 -0.68 -12.26 -7.56
CA ALA A 197 -0.73 -11.42 -8.75
C ALA A 197 -1.65 -11.98 -9.85
N THR A 198 -1.88 -13.29 -9.86
CA THR A 198 -2.58 -13.95 -10.95
C THR A 198 -3.71 -14.85 -10.46
N ARG A 199 -4.72 -15.02 -11.34
CA ARG A 199 -5.80 -15.98 -11.11
C ARG A 199 -5.30 -17.40 -10.86
N VAL A 200 -4.26 -17.82 -11.59
CA VAL A 200 -3.70 -19.19 -11.47
C VAL A 200 -3.10 -19.39 -10.07
N GLU A 201 -2.40 -18.38 -9.57
CA GLU A 201 -1.86 -18.40 -8.20
C GLU A 201 -2.98 -18.45 -7.15
N ALA A 202 -4.07 -17.67 -7.34
CA ALA A 202 -5.22 -17.69 -6.44
C ALA A 202 -5.88 -19.07 -6.38
N VAL A 203 -6.14 -19.68 -7.53
CA VAL A 203 -6.72 -21.04 -7.64
C VAL A 203 -5.81 -22.07 -6.97
N ARG A 204 -4.51 -22.05 -7.27
CA ARG A 204 -3.55 -22.96 -6.64
C ARG A 204 -3.55 -22.79 -5.12
N LEU A 205 -3.48 -21.56 -4.64
CA LEU A 205 -3.47 -21.26 -3.22
C LEU A 205 -4.77 -21.70 -2.52
N ALA A 206 -5.93 -21.50 -3.18
CA ALA A 206 -7.22 -21.94 -2.68
C ALA A 206 -7.29 -23.47 -2.51
N ILE A 207 -6.74 -24.22 -3.46
CA ILE A 207 -6.68 -25.69 -3.39
C ILE A 207 -5.68 -26.12 -2.30
N ASP A 208 -4.45 -25.58 -2.30
CA ASP A 208 -3.38 -25.97 -1.37
C ASP A 208 -3.75 -25.68 0.10
N ARG A 209 -4.56 -24.66 0.33
CA ARG A 209 -4.96 -24.20 1.68
C ARG A 209 -6.40 -24.54 2.05
N HIS A 210 -7.13 -25.24 1.19
CA HIS A 210 -8.53 -25.64 1.41
C HIS A 210 -9.44 -24.44 1.74
N LEU A 211 -9.26 -23.32 1.03
CA LEU A 211 -10.02 -22.07 1.29
C LEU A 211 -11.48 -22.14 0.81
N VAL A 212 -11.76 -23.05 -0.11
CA VAL A 212 -13.09 -23.36 -0.66
C VAL A 212 -13.20 -24.87 -0.77
N GLY A 213 -14.34 -25.39 -0.36
CA GLY A 213 -14.68 -26.83 -0.40
C GLY A 213 -16.02 -27.01 -1.05
#